data_24d7ce67f6231a0c03d31803fa5b6862
#
_entry.id   24d7ce67f6231a0c03d31803fa5b6862
#
_cell.length_a   1.000
_cell.length_b   1.000
_cell.length_c   1.000
_cell.angle_alpha   90.00
_cell.angle_beta   90.00
_cell.angle_gamma   90.00
#
_symmetry.space_group_name_H-M   'P 1'
#
loop_
_entity.id
_entity.type
_entity.pdbx_description
1 polymer ?
#
loop_
_entity_poly.entity_id
_entity_poly.type
_entity_poly.pdbx_seq_one_letter_code
_entity_poly.pdbx_strand_id
1 'polypeptide(L)'
;RSAALVKAGAGAERRHISSDQIAYLRQEMRGKAFRGAFFAMNAQNASLLRPYLPPELPVFGTSYSNPMHQKDSMLAKTQSNDLNGMITLEIPAEENTSTLVAQYKGERENLSLEELQMFSVGVDAWTLGTKWIDWARRIEVPDGLTGRLSFDKDSGSKVKRELVKTVVSPNKTGKASEEDLVQFTESAEEAGL
;
A
#
# COMPACT_ATOMS: atom_id res chain seq x y z
N ARG A 1 -5.20 23.86 7.69
CA ARG A 1 -5.53 22.42 7.62
C ARG A 1 -4.83 21.74 8.78
N SER A 2 -5.59 21.18 9.74
CA SER A 2 -5.01 20.49 10.90
C SER A 2 -4.82 19.01 10.55
N ALA A 3 -3.66 18.46 10.90
CA ALA A 3 -3.38 17.04 10.83
C ALA A 3 -3.18 16.50 12.25
N ALA A 4 -3.80 15.39 12.59
CA ALA A 4 -3.51 14.64 13.81
C ALA A 4 -2.48 13.56 13.49
N LEU A 5 -1.39 13.51 14.21
CA LEU A 5 -0.33 12.53 14.08
C LEU A 5 -0.33 11.59 15.28
N VAL A 6 -0.67 10.33 15.04
CA VAL A 6 -0.49 9.27 16.04
C VAL A 6 0.77 8.49 15.68
N LYS A 7 1.79 8.54 16.52
CA LYS A 7 2.99 7.72 16.37
C LYS A 7 2.78 6.40 17.12
N ALA A 8 2.80 5.28 16.39
CA ALA A 8 3.00 3.99 17.02
C ALA A 8 4.39 3.96 17.67
N GLY A 9 4.47 3.51 18.91
CA GLY A 9 5.71 3.57 19.71
C GLY A 9 6.88 2.88 19.00
N ALA A 10 8.01 3.57 18.93
CA ALA A 10 9.27 3.05 18.43
C ALA A 10 9.88 2.08 19.45
N GLY A 11 9.59 0.79 19.30
CA GLY A 11 10.20 -0.26 20.10
C GLY A 11 9.68 -1.62 19.65
N ALA A 12 10.58 -2.53 19.35
CA ALA A 12 10.29 -3.86 18.81
C ALA A 12 9.37 -4.73 19.70
N GLU A 13 9.06 -4.29 20.94
CA GLU A 13 8.27 -5.08 21.90
C GLU A 13 6.87 -4.52 22.21
N ARG A 14 6.55 -3.30 21.81
CA ARG A 14 5.21 -2.72 22.05
C ARG A 14 4.38 -2.70 20.77
N ARG A 15 3.73 -3.80 20.51
CA ARG A 15 2.85 -4.00 19.35
C ARG A 15 1.41 -3.50 19.56
N HIS A 16 1.18 -2.67 20.58
CA HIS A 16 -0.16 -2.18 20.90
C HIS A 16 -0.17 -0.65 20.96
N ILE A 17 -1.21 -0.09 20.33
CA ILE A 17 -1.52 1.33 20.48
C ILE A 17 -1.96 1.54 21.92
N SER A 18 -1.34 2.48 22.63
CA SER A 18 -1.66 2.74 24.02
C SER A 18 -3.02 3.45 24.16
N SER A 19 -3.66 3.28 25.32
CA SER A 19 -4.90 4.00 25.66
C SER A 19 -4.75 5.51 25.54
N ASP A 20 -3.56 6.03 25.86
CA ASP A 20 -3.27 7.47 25.76
C ASP A 20 -3.22 7.96 24.31
N GLN A 21 -2.67 7.14 23.42
CA GLN A 21 -2.66 7.45 21.98
C GLN A 21 -4.08 7.45 21.39
N ILE A 22 -4.94 6.55 21.85
CA ILE A 22 -6.36 6.52 21.46
C ILE A 22 -7.10 7.74 22.02
N ALA A 23 -6.88 8.07 23.28
CA ALA A 23 -7.47 9.25 23.92
C ALA A 23 -7.05 10.53 23.20
N TYR A 24 -5.75 10.66 22.88
CA TYR A 24 -5.22 11.77 22.10
C TYR A 24 -5.86 11.85 20.71
N LEU A 25 -5.95 10.76 19.98
CA LEU A 25 -6.61 10.72 18.68
C LEU A 25 -8.06 11.21 18.75
N ARG A 26 -8.83 10.70 19.72
CA ARG A 26 -10.23 11.11 19.94
C ARG A 26 -10.35 12.59 20.25
N GLN A 27 -9.44 13.12 21.06
CA GLN A 27 -9.40 14.55 21.39
C GLN A 27 -9.09 15.39 20.14
N GLU A 28 -8.08 15.00 19.36
CA GLU A 28 -7.70 15.71 18.15
C GLU A 28 -8.78 15.67 17.07
N MET A 29 -9.57 14.60 17.00
CA MET A 29 -10.66 14.46 16.03
C MET A 29 -11.92 15.27 16.42
N ARG A 30 -12.05 15.69 17.66
CA ARG A 30 -13.21 16.47 18.10
C ARG A 30 -13.29 17.82 17.38
N GLY A 31 -14.44 18.05 16.73
CA GLY A 31 -14.72 19.34 16.06
C GLY A 31 -13.89 19.61 14.81
N LYS A 32 -13.13 18.63 14.31
CA LYS A 32 -12.35 18.73 13.07
C LYS A 32 -12.95 17.81 12.02
N ALA A 33 -13.18 18.35 10.81
CA ALA A 33 -13.56 17.56 9.66
C ALA A 33 -12.28 17.04 8.96
N PHE A 34 -11.99 15.76 9.13
CA PHE A 34 -10.95 15.08 8.37
C PHE A 34 -11.55 14.52 7.08
N ARG A 35 -10.79 14.60 5.98
CA ARG A 35 -11.19 14.07 4.67
C ARG A 35 -10.65 12.67 4.39
N GLY A 36 -9.75 12.18 5.22
CA GLY A 36 -9.16 10.85 5.09
C GLY A 36 -8.12 10.60 6.18
N ALA A 37 -7.76 9.34 6.35
CA ALA A 37 -6.67 8.91 7.22
C ALA A 37 -5.64 8.13 6.41
N PHE A 38 -4.35 8.29 6.73
CA PHE A 38 -3.27 7.54 6.12
C PHE A 38 -2.53 6.72 7.18
N PHE A 39 -2.47 5.41 7.00
CA PHE A 39 -1.81 4.49 7.89
C PHE A 39 -0.39 4.14 7.40
N ALA A 40 0.61 4.75 8.02
CA ALA A 40 2.03 4.40 7.84
C ALA A 40 2.48 3.44 8.95
N MET A 41 1.83 2.29 9.05
CA MET A 41 2.05 1.29 10.10
C MET A 41 1.74 -0.11 9.56
N ASN A 42 2.07 -1.16 10.33
CA ASN A 42 1.72 -2.53 9.96
C ASN A 42 0.21 -2.80 10.11
N ALA A 43 -0.27 -3.87 9.47
CA ALA A 43 -1.69 -4.25 9.46
C ALA A 43 -2.26 -4.46 10.87
N GLN A 44 -1.49 -5.00 11.80
CA GLN A 44 -1.92 -5.23 13.18
C GLN A 44 -2.25 -3.91 13.90
N ASN A 45 -1.38 -2.92 13.79
CA ASN A 45 -1.63 -1.62 14.41
C ASN A 45 -2.74 -0.85 13.67
N ALA A 46 -2.83 -1.00 12.36
CA ALA A 46 -3.88 -0.41 11.56
C ALA A 46 -5.27 -0.96 11.96
N SER A 47 -5.41 -2.28 12.14
CA SER A 47 -6.66 -2.91 12.56
C SER A 47 -7.08 -2.50 13.97
N LEU A 48 -6.12 -2.31 14.88
CA LEU A 48 -6.40 -1.79 16.22
C LEU A 48 -6.87 -0.34 16.22
N LEU A 49 -6.40 0.47 15.28
CA LEU A 49 -6.73 1.89 15.20
C LEU A 49 -8.03 2.16 14.43
N ARG A 50 -8.31 1.37 13.41
CA ARG A 50 -9.46 1.57 12.51
C ARG A 50 -10.81 1.75 13.21
N PRO A 51 -11.16 0.96 14.27
CA PRO A 51 -12.44 1.11 14.97
C PRO A 51 -12.64 2.46 15.68
N TYR A 52 -11.58 3.23 15.87
CA TYR A 52 -11.66 4.56 16.50
C TYR A 52 -11.83 5.70 15.50
N LEU A 53 -11.80 5.39 14.20
CA LEU A 53 -12.08 6.34 13.14
C LEU A 53 -13.54 6.22 12.70
N PRO A 54 -14.15 7.31 12.20
CA PRO A 54 -15.47 7.24 11.57
C PRO A 54 -15.50 6.16 10.47
N PRO A 55 -16.57 5.36 10.39
CA PRO A 55 -16.65 4.30 9.36
C PRO A 55 -16.62 4.85 7.94
N GLU A 56 -17.19 6.03 7.72
CA GLU A 56 -17.25 6.73 6.44
C GLU A 56 -15.93 7.40 6.04
N LEU A 57 -14.97 7.52 6.98
CA LEU A 57 -13.70 8.17 6.70
C LEU A 57 -12.84 7.30 5.76
N PRO A 58 -12.47 7.80 4.58
CA PRO A 58 -11.57 7.08 3.68
C PRO A 58 -10.22 6.80 4.35
N VAL A 59 -9.78 5.55 4.28
CA VAL A 59 -8.50 5.13 4.87
C VAL A 59 -7.58 4.63 3.78
N PHE A 60 -6.38 5.17 3.81
CA PHE A 60 -5.29 4.79 2.90
C PHE A 60 -4.15 4.17 3.71
N GLY A 61 -3.43 3.27 3.10
CA GLY A 61 -2.27 2.64 3.72
C GLY A 61 -1.15 2.36 2.73
N THR A 62 -0.03 1.93 3.28
CA THR A 62 1.06 1.35 2.50
C THR A 62 0.86 -0.15 2.37
N SER A 63 1.63 -0.84 1.52
CA SER A 63 1.67 -2.31 1.45
C SER A 63 1.91 -2.96 2.82
N TYR A 64 2.64 -2.31 3.70
CA TYR A 64 2.85 -2.74 5.08
C TYR A 64 1.56 -2.82 5.92
N SER A 65 0.57 -2.00 5.58
CA SER A 65 -0.73 -2.00 6.24
C SER A 65 -1.69 -3.04 5.66
N ASN A 66 -1.32 -3.69 4.56
CA ASN A 66 -2.17 -4.69 3.91
C ASN A 66 -2.08 -6.01 4.68
N PRO A 67 -3.20 -6.51 5.26
CA PRO A 67 -3.22 -7.75 6.01
C PRO A 67 -2.93 -8.99 5.14
N MET A 68 -3.07 -8.91 3.82
CA MET A 68 -2.80 -10.03 2.92
C MET A 68 -1.33 -10.47 2.92
N HIS A 69 -0.42 -9.62 3.40
CA HIS A 69 1.00 -9.97 3.58
C HIS A 69 1.30 -10.71 4.89
N GLN A 70 0.29 -10.94 5.74
CA GLN A 70 0.46 -11.74 6.95
C GLN A 70 0.60 -13.22 6.60
N LYS A 71 1.57 -13.89 7.24
CA LYS A 71 1.80 -15.34 7.07
C LYS A 71 0.66 -16.18 7.67
N ASP A 72 0.06 -15.70 8.75
CA ASP A 72 -1.09 -16.33 9.40
C ASP A 72 -2.38 -15.95 8.67
N SER A 73 -2.97 -16.92 8.00
CA SER A 73 -4.19 -16.73 7.21
C SER A 73 -5.42 -16.35 8.06
N MET A 74 -5.50 -16.83 9.30
CA MET A 74 -6.61 -16.49 10.21
C MET A 74 -6.46 -15.04 10.68
N LEU A 75 -5.24 -14.63 11.02
CA LEU A 75 -4.93 -13.27 11.40
C LEU A 75 -5.16 -12.31 10.21
N ALA A 76 -4.69 -12.69 9.02
CA ALA A 76 -4.93 -11.94 7.79
C ALA A 76 -6.42 -11.69 7.55
N LYS A 77 -7.26 -12.73 7.67
CA LYS A 77 -8.71 -12.64 7.49
C LYS A 77 -9.36 -11.73 8.55
N THR A 78 -8.98 -11.86 9.81
CA THR A 78 -9.50 -11.02 10.89
C THR A 78 -9.16 -9.55 10.65
N GLN A 79 -7.89 -9.25 10.36
CA GLN A 79 -7.46 -7.88 10.08
C GLN A 79 -8.07 -7.32 8.78
N SER A 80 -8.33 -8.17 7.78
CA SER A 80 -9.04 -7.74 6.56
C SER A 80 -10.49 -7.33 6.83
N ASN A 81 -11.15 -7.95 7.81
CA ASN A 81 -12.47 -7.49 8.26
C ASN A 81 -12.40 -6.10 8.90
N ASP A 82 -11.42 -5.91 9.79
CA ASP A 82 -11.25 -4.62 10.49
C ASP A 82 -10.88 -3.49 9.53
N LEU A 83 -10.08 -3.80 8.50
CA LEU A 83 -9.56 -2.85 7.52
C LEU A 83 -10.34 -2.85 6.21
N ASN A 84 -11.53 -3.43 6.19
CA ASN A 84 -12.34 -3.50 4.98
C ASN A 84 -12.55 -2.11 4.36
N GLY A 85 -12.35 -2.02 3.06
CA GLY A 85 -12.43 -0.77 2.30
C GLY A 85 -11.19 0.12 2.39
N MET A 86 -10.14 -0.25 3.13
CA MET A 86 -8.88 0.49 3.12
C MET A 86 -8.19 0.32 1.76
N ILE A 87 -7.67 1.42 1.22
CA ILE A 87 -6.93 1.43 -0.03
C ILE A 87 -5.44 1.37 0.27
N THR A 88 -4.74 0.41 -0.33
CA THR A 88 -3.29 0.27 -0.28
C THR A 88 -2.66 0.42 -1.66
N LEU A 89 -1.37 0.73 -1.70
CA LEU A 89 -0.57 0.77 -2.92
C LEU A 89 0.39 -0.41 -2.91
N GLU A 90 0.24 -1.27 -3.92
CA GLU A 90 0.98 -2.53 -4.03
C GLU A 90 1.87 -2.54 -5.27
N ILE A 91 2.88 -3.40 -5.26
CA ILE A 91 3.70 -3.67 -6.44
C ILE A 91 3.04 -4.77 -7.29
N PRO A 92 3.07 -4.67 -8.63
CA PRO A 92 2.49 -5.70 -9.50
C PRO A 92 3.09 -7.10 -9.31
N ALA A 93 4.33 -7.20 -8.82
CA ALA A 93 5.01 -8.48 -8.58
C ALA A 93 4.27 -9.41 -7.62
N GLU A 94 3.41 -8.90 -6.77
CA GLU A 94 2.63 -9.72 -5.84
C GLU A 94 1.63 -10.62 -6.58
N GLU A 95 1.00 -10.08 -7.60
CA GLU A 95 0.04 -10.78 -8.46
C GLU A 95 0.67 -11.30 -9.77
N ASN A 96 1.93 -10.96 -10.03
CA ASN A 96 2.60 -11.30 -11.26
C ASN A 96 2.87 -12.81 -11.33
N THR A 97 2.38 -13.43 -12.40
CA THR A 97 2.51 -14.87 -12.71
C THR A 97 3.58 -15.15 -13.76
N SER A 98 4.43 -14.17 -14.11
CA SER A 98 5.51 -14.40 -15.06
C SER A 98 6.42 -15.53 -14.57
N THR A 99 7.02 -16.26 -15.50
CA THR A 99 7.91 -17.39 -15.19
C THR A 99 9.01 -16.99 -14.20
N LEU A 100 9.60 -15.81 -14.38
CA LEU A 100 10.66 -15.30 -13.52
C LEU A 100 10.19 -15.10 -12.07
N VAL A 101 9.03 -14.46 -11.89
CA VAL A 101 8.47 -14.22 -10.55
C VAL A 101 8.00 -15.53 -9.91
N ALA A 102 7.37 -16.40 -10.69
CA ALA A 102 6.92 -17.71 -10.23
C ALA A 102 8.11 -18.58 -9.77
N GLN A 103 9.20 -18.59 -10.52
CA GLN A 103 10.42 -19.29 -10.15
C GLN A 103 11.01 -18.71 -8.86
N TYR A 104 11.15 -17.39 -8.77
CA TYR A 104 11.69 -16.73 -7.57
C TYR A 104 10.87 -17.03 -6.31
N LYS A 105 9.53 -17.04 -6.45
CA LYS A 105 8.61 -17.41 -5.36
C LYS A 105 8.70 -18.89 -5.02
N GLY A 106 8.81 -19.77 -6.02
CA GLY A 106 8.86 -21.22 -5.85
C GLY A 106 10.14 -21.74 -5.20
N GLU A 107 11.24 -21.03 -5.34
CA GLU A 107 12.53 -21.40 -4.72
C GLU A 107 12.62 -21.01 -3.22
N ARG A 108 11.62 -20.33 -2.67
CA ARG A 108 11.62 -19.79 -1.31
C ARG A 108 10.33 -20.09 -0.57
N GLU A 109 10.43 -20.96 0.44
CA GLU A 109 9.27 -21.37 1.25
C GLU A 109 8.67 -20.24 2.10
N ASN A 110 9.50 -19.23 2.46
CA ASN A 110 9.12 -18.16 3.39
C ASN A 110 9.49 -16.79 2.85
N LEU A 111 9.19 -16.53 1.58
CA LEU A 111 9.47 -15.24 0.98
C LEU A 111 8.73 -14.11 1.72
N SER A 112 9.47 -13.12 2.19
CA SER A 112 8.90 -11.90 2.77
C SER A 112 8.51 -10.89 1.69
N LEU A 113 7.64 -9.94 2.06
CA LEU A 113 7.28 -8.83 1.17
C LEU A 113 8.51 -8.02 0.77
N GLU A 114 9.41 -7.76 1.73
CA GLU A 114 10.64 -7.00 1.50
C GLU A 114 11.56 -7.68 0.50
N GLU A 115 11.71 -9.00 0.60
CA GLU A 115 12.53 -9.77 -0.35
C GLU A 115 11.94 -9.72 -1.74
N LEU A 116 10.62 -9.85 -1.88
CA LEU A 116 9.94 -9.72 -3.17
C LEU A 116 10.10 -8.31 -3.74
N GLN A 117 9.98 -7.28 -2.91
CA GLN A 117 10.18 -5.89 -3.31
C GLN A 117 11.62 -5.65 -3.79
N MET A 118 12.62 -6.14 -3.05
CA MET A 118 14.03 -5.99 -3.42
C MET A 118 14.36 -6.72 -4.73
N PHE A 119 13.88 -7.94 -4.90
CA PHE A 119 13.99 -8.68 -6.15
C PHE A 119 13.37 -7.90 -7.32
N SER A 120 12.16 -7.39 -7.14
CA SER A 120 11.43 -6.63 -8.16
C SER A 120 12.17 -5.35 -8.56
N VAL A 121 12.72 -4.63 -7.57
CA VAL A 121 13.56 -3.44 -7.84
C VAL A 121 14.81 -3.82 -8.65
N GLY A 122 15.46 -4.94 -8.33
CA GLY A 122 16.63 -5.41 -9.07
C GLY A 122 16.32 -5.74 -10.53
N VAL A 123 15.22 -6.44 -10.80
CA VAL A 123 14.77 -6.77 -12.16
C VAL A 123 14.43 -5.51 -12.95
N ASP A 124 13.71 -4.58 -12.34
CA ASP A 124 13.33 -3.33 -12.99
C ASP A 124 14.54 -2.42 -13.25
N ALA A 125 15.49 -2.37 -12.32
CA ALA A 125 16.74 -1.63 -12.50
C ALA A 125 17.57 -2.20 -13.66
N TRP A 126 17.67 -3.52 -13.76
CA TRP A 126 18.31 -4.18 -14.89
C TRP A 126 17.62 -3.86 -16.21
N THR A 127 16.29 -3.95 -16.24
CA THR A 127 15.49 -3.65 -17.43
C THR A 127 15.66 -2.18 -17.88
N LEU A 128 15.64 -1.26 -16.94
CA LEU A 128 15.93 0.16 -17.23
C LEU A 128 17.37 0.36 -17.73
N GLY A 129 18.33 -0.30 -17.09
CA GLY A 129 19.74 -0.21 -17.45
C GLY A 129 20.03 -0.68 -18.88
N THR A 130 19.43 -1.81 -19.28
CA THR A 130 19.58 -2.33 -20.65
C THR A 130 18.95 -1.40 -21.69
N LYS A 131 17.79 -0.85 -21.42
CA LYS A 131 17.14 0.14 -22.30
C LYS A 131 17.87 1.48 -22.33
N TRP A 132 18.61 1.82 -21.26
CA TRP A 132 19.41 3.04 -21.19
C TRP A 132 20.56 3.04 -22.19
N ILE A 133 21.15 1.88 -22.46
CA ILE A 133 22.27 1.72 -23.40
C ILE A 133 21.84 2.11 -24.82
N ASP A 134 20.58 1.92 -25.19
CA ASP A 134 20.01 2.24 -26.51
C ASP A 134 19.85 3.75 -26.78
N TRP A 135 20.39 4.63 -25.93
CA TRP A 135 20.36 6.10 -26.06
C TRP A 135 18.97 6.73 -26.20
N ALA A 136 17.92 5.99 -25.89
CA ALA A 136 16.55 6.52 -25.89
C ALA A 136 16.43 7.69 -24.92
N ARG A 137 15.86 8.81 -25.39
CA ARG A 137 15.58 9.95 -24.51
C ARG A 137 14.52 9.64 -23.48
N ARG A 138 13.54 8.84 -23.88
CA ARG A 138 12.44 8.38 -23.03
C ARG A 138 12.43 6.86 -22.97
N ILE A 139 12.39 6.33 -21.77
CA ILE A 139 12.35 4.91 -21.50
C ILE A 139 11.04 4.62 -20.78
N GLU A 140 10.33 3.62 -21.27
CA GLU A 140 9.10 3.11 -20.64
C GLU A 140 9.23 1.60 -20.41
N VAL A 141 8.83 1.16 -19.20
CA VAL A 141 8.70 -0.24 -18.82
C VAL A 141 7.26 -0.41 -18.32
N PRO A 142 6.32 -0.72 -19.24
CA PRO A 142 4.91 -0.82 -18.88
C PRO A 142 4.64 -1.96 -17.91
N ASP A 143 5.41 -3.05 -18.00
CA ASP A 143 5.22 -4.28 -17.23
C ASP A 143 6.28 -4.45 -16.14
N GLY A 144 6.74 -3.34 -15.55
CA GLY A 144 7.70 -3.37 -14.45
C GLY A 144 7.14 -4.10 -13.23
N LEU A 145 7.99 -4.87 -12.55
CA LEU A 145 7.59 -5.64 -11.38
C LEU A 145 7.25 -4.75 -10.17
N THR A 146 7.82 -3.55 -10.13
CA THR A 146 7.51 -2.56 -9.09
C THR A 146 6.46 -1.54 -9.50
N GLY A 147 5.90 -1.67 -10.70
CA GLY A 147 4.93 -0.76 -11.28
C GLY A 147 5.28 -0.36 -12.70
N ARG A 148 4.40 0.39 -13.36
CA ARG A 148 4.73 1.02 -14.64
C ARG A 148 5.82 2.05 -14.42
N LEU A 149 6.94 1.89 -15.11
CA LEU A 149 8.07 2.79 -14.98
C LEU A 149 8.19 3.68 -16.19
N SER A 150 8.47 4.95 -15.98
CA SER A 150 8.85 5.88 -17.02
C SER A 150 10.03 6.74 -16.58
N PHE A 151 10.94 6.97 -17.49
CA PHE A 151 12.09 7.82 -17.31
C PHE A 151 12.26 8.71 -18.52
N ASP A 152 12.48 10.00 -18.28
CA ASP A 152 12.74 10.98 -19.29
C ASP A 152 14.04 11.73 -18.95
N LYS A 153 15.05 11.63 -19.81
CA LYS A 153 16.36 12.24 -19.61
C LYS A 153 16.30 13.76 -19.55
N ASP A 154 15.34 14.36 -20.26
CA ASP A 154 15.21 15.81 -20.35
C ASP A 154 14.47 16.40 -19.12
N SER A 155 13.68 15.59 -18.41
CA SER A 155 12.93 16.00 -17.21
C SER A 155 13.66 15.76 -15.88
N GLY A 156 14.87 15.27 -15.93
CA GLY A 156 15.72 14.99 -14.76
C GLY A 156 16.04 13.50 -14.57
N SER A 157 16.72 13.17 -13.47
CA SER A 157 17.24 11.82 -13.20
C SER A 157 16.27 10.91 -12.41
N LYS A 158 14.99 11.26 -12.34
CA LYS A 158 14.01 10.51 -11.53
C LYS A 158 13.19 9.55 -12.37
N VAL A 159 13.16 8.29 -11.94
CA VAL A 159 12.21 7.31 -12.47
C VAL A 159 10.85 7.55 -11.84
N LYS A 160 9.83 7.78 -12.67
CA LYS A 160 8.44 7.79 -12.24
C LYS A 160 7.94 6.35 -12.15
N ARG A 161 7.15 6.06 -11.14
CA ARG A 161 6.57 4.74 -10.89
C ARG A 161 5.09 4.87 -10.57
N GLU A 162 4.30 4.05 -11.22
CA GLU A 162 2.87 3.91 -10.94
C GLU A 162 2.62 2.57 -10.26
N LEU A 163 2.15 2.63 -9.01
CA LEU A 163 1.80 1.45 -8.22
C LEU A 163 0.36 1.00 -8.50
N VAL A 164 0.04 -0.22 -8.11
CA VAL A 164 -1.31 -0.76 -8.21
C VAL A 164 -2.11 -0.37 -6.96
N LYS A 165 -3.31 0.15 -7.16
CA LYS A 165 -4.27 0.37 -6.07
C LYS A 165 -4.98 -0.94 -5.76
N THR A 166 -5.02 -1.28 -4.48
CA THR A 166 -5.69 -2.48 -3.98
C THR A 166 -6.64 -2.10 -2.85
N VAL A 167 -7.85 -2.65 -2.85
CA VAL A 167 -8.81 -2.47 -1.77
C VAL A 167 -8.78 -3.69 -0.88
N VAL A 168 -8.55 -3.47 0.41
CA VAL A 168 -8.58 -4.53 1.42
C VAL A 168 -10.01 -5.03 1.57
N SER A 169 -10.21 -6.34 1.38
CA SER A 169 -11.50 -6.99 1.54
C SER A 169 -11.34 -8.40 2.11
N PRO A 170 -12.18 -8.84 3.05
CA PRO A 170 -12.12 -10.19 3.61
C PRO A 170 -12.48 -11.30 2.61
N ASN A 171 -13.15 -10.95 1.51
CA ASN A 171 -13.68 -11.90 0.53
C ASN A 171 -13.01 -11.79 -0.85
N LYS A 172 -12.13 -10.82 -1.07
CA LYS A 172 -11.44 -10.62 -2.35
C LYS A 172 -9.94 -10.52 -2.11
N THR A 173 -9.22 -11.48 -2.66
CA THR A 173 -7.81 -11.36 -2.99
C THR A 173 -7.74 -10.80 -4.41
N GLY A 174 -7.43 -9.53 -4.60
CA GLY A 174 -7.23 -9.00 -5.96
C GLY A 174 -7.37 -7.49 -6.09
N LYS A 175 -7.02 -7.01 -7.27
CA LYS A 175 -7.10 -5.60 -7.67
C LYS A 175 -8.47 -5.01 -7.38
N ALA A 176 -8.48 -3.75 -6.94
CA ALA A 176 -9.70 -2.96 -6.94
C ALA A 176 -10.34 -3.02 -8.33
N SER A 177 -11.61 -3.41 -8.41
CA SER A 177 -12.34 -3.30 -9.67
C SER A 177 -12.50 -1.81 -10.02
N GLU A 178 -12.68 -1.50 -11.31
CA GLU A 178 -12.97 -0.13 -11.72
C GLU A 178 -14.21 0.43 -10.99
N GLU A 179 -15.18 -0.43 -10.66
CA GLU A 179 -16.38 -0.06 -9.90
C GLU A 179 -16.06 0.35 -8.45
N ASP A 180 -15.12 -0.34 -7.78
CA ASP A 180 -14.66 0.02 -6.42
C ASP A 180 -13.95 1.39 -6.44
N LEU A 181 -13.30 1.73 -7.56
CA LEU A 181 -12.60 3.01 -7.75
C LEU A 181 -13.56 4.15 -8.10
N VAL A 182 -14.62 3.87 -8.87
CA VAL A 182 -15.65 4.86 -9.27
C VAL A 182 -16.44 5.31 -8.04
N GLN A 183 -16.91 4.41 -7.20
CA GLN A 183 -17.60 4.77 -5.96
C GLN A 183 -16.74 5.65 -5.05
N PHE A 184 -15.42 5.46 -5.09
CA PHE A 184 -14.49 6.26 -4.29
C PHE A 184 -14.25 7.64 -4.89
N THR A 185 -14.14 7.76 -6.22
CA THR A 185 -14.00 9.07 -6.90
C THR A 185 -15.27 9.90 -6.76
N GLU A 186 -16.46 9.33 -6.89
CA GLU A 186 -17.72 10.02 -6.67
C GLU A 186 -17.85 10.53 -5.23
N SER A 187 -17.52 9.69 -4.23
CA SER A 187 -17.52 10.12 -2.83
C SER A 187 -16.44 11.16 -2.51
N ALA A 188 -15.31 11.16 -3.22
CA ALA A 188 -14.25 12.13 -3.07
C ALA A 188 -14.60 13.48 -3.75
N GLU A 189 -15.27 13.45 -4.91
CA GLU A 189 -15.78 14.64 -5.59
C GLU A 189 -16.94 15.28 -4.82
N GLU A 190 -17.88 14.50 -4.27
CA GLU A 190 -18.91 14.99 -3.36
C GLU A 190 -18.33 15.60 -2.07
N ALA A 191 -17.20 15.07 -1.58
CA ALA A 191 -16.47 15.63 -0.45
C ALA A 191 -15.63 16.85 -0.80
N GLY A 192 -15.55 17.24 -2.08
CA GLY A 192 -14.80 18.42 -2.57
C GLY A 192 -13.28 18.26 -2.42
N LEU A 193 -12.76 17.06 -2.65
CA LEU A 193 -11.32 16.75 -2.67
C LEU A 193 -10.67 17.04 -4.01
#